data_226b8ba0e3dc6810c1ef9df8f4b912e9
#
_entry.id   226b8ba0e3dc6810c1ef9df8f4b912e9
#
_cell.length_a   1.000
_cell.length_b   1.000
_cell.length_c   1.000
_cell.angle_alpha   90.00
_cell.angle_beta   90.00
_cell.angle_gamma   90.00
#
_symmetry.space_group_name_H-M   'P 1'
#
loop_
_entity.id
_entity.type
_entity.pdbx_description
1 polymer ?
#
loop_
_entity_poly.entity_id
_entity_poly.type
_entity_poly.pdbx_seq_one_letter_code
_entity_poly.pdbx_strand_id
1 'polypeptide(L)' 'METRQIPLKPEQMAFLDEAVKAFNLDDAGKAVRILINYARENPDKRNEIFGDIHCTGDC' A
#
# COMPACT_ATOMS: atom_id res chain seq x y z
N MET A 1 16.28 -8.41 3.86
CA MET A 1 15.19 -7.64 3.27
C MET A 1 15.75 -6.68 2.22
N GLU A 2 15.17 -6.70 1.04
CA GLU A 2 15.63 -5.82 -0.02
C GLU A 2 14.95 -4.46 0.10
N THR A 3 15.69 -3.42 -0.27
CA THR A 3 15.19 -2.06 -0.25
C THR A 3 15.04 -1.57 -1.69
N ARG A 4 13.89 -1.01 -2.01
CA ARG A 4 13.62 -0.44 -3.32
C ARG A 4 12.97 0.92 -3.16
N GLN A 5 13.27 1.80 -4.10
CA GLN A 5 12.61 3.10 -4.13
C GLN A 5 11.38 3.01 -5.01
N ILE A 6 10.24 3.34 -4.43
CA ILE A 6 8.97 3.31 -5.15
C ILE A 6 8.40 4.71 -5.12
N PRO A 7 8.21 5.35 -6.28
CA PRO A 7 7.64 6.69 -6.30
C PRO A 7 6.17 6.66 -5.88
N LEU A 8 5.83 7.51 -4.95
CA LEU A 8 4.47 7.66 -4.46
C LEU A 8 4.07 9.12 -4.48
N LYS A 9 2.79 9.36 -4.72
CA LYS A 9 2.27 10.71 -4.69
C LYS A 9 2.16 11.20 -3.24
N PRO A 10 2.21 12.52 -3.02
CA PRO A 10 2.12 13.06 -1.66
C PRO A 10 0.88 12.59 -0.89
N GLU A 11 -0.25 12.48 -1.55
CA GLU A 11 -1.48 12.03 -0.92
C GLU A 11 -1.40 10.56 -0.50
N GLN A 12 -0.63 9.76 -1.25
CA GLN A 12 -0.41 8.36 -0.91
C GLN A 12 0.49 8.23 0.31
N MET A 13 1.52 9.06 0.37
CA MET A 13 2.40 9.10 1.54
C MET A 13 1.63 9.57 2.77
N ALA A 14 0.75 10.56 2.59
CA ALA A 14 -0.07 11.06 3.69
C ALA A 14 -0.98 9.97 4.23
N PHE A 15 -1.54 9.14 3.35
CA PHE A 15 -2.37 8.01 3.76
C PHE A 15 -1.57 7.02 4.61
N LEU A 16 -0.35 6.71 4.18
CA LEU A 16 0.50 5.79 4.94
C LEU A 16 0.87 6.37 6.30
N ASP A 17 1.21 7.66 6.34
CA ASP A 17 1.53 8.32 7.60
C ASP A 17 0.35 8.31 8.55
N GLU A 18 -0.84 8.53 8.02
CA GLU A 18 -2.06 8.48 8.81
C GLU A 18 -2.30 7.09 9.38
N ALA A 19 -2.07 6.06 8.58
CA ALA A 19 -2.22 4.69 9.03
C ALA A 19 -1.20 4.36 10.12
N VAL A 20 0.02 4.84 9.97
CA VAL A 20 1.05 4.63 10.99
C VAL A 20 0.60 5.21 12.33
N LYS A 21 0.04 6.41 12.31
CA LYS A 21 -0.42 7.06 13.55
C LYS A 21 -1.66 6.40 14.11
N ALA A 22 -2.61 6.06 13.24
CA ALA A 22 -3.89 5.50 13.68
C ALA A 22 -3.74 4.13 14.30
N PHE A 23 -2.81 3.32 13.78
CA PHE A 23 -2.65 1.94 14.24
C PHE A 23 -1.34 1.72 14.97
N ASN A 24 -0.65 2.81 15.29
CA ASN A 24 0.59 2.77 16.08
C ASN A 24 1.62 1.83 15.48
N LEU A 25 1.87 2.00 14.19
CA LEU A 25 2.85 1.20 13.46
C LEU A 25 4.24 1.82 13.62
N ASP A 26 5.27 1.02 13.33
CA ASP A 26 6.64 1.49 13.48
C ASP A 26 7.01 2.54 12.43
N ASP A 27 6.63 2.28 11.17
CA ASP A 27 6.92 3.20 10.09
C ASP A 27 6.01 2.91 8.90
N ALA A 28 6.14 3.74 7.87
CA ALA A 28 5.34 3.57 6.65
C ALA A 28 5.65 2.26 5.93
N GLY A 29 6.89 1.78 6.04
CA GLY A 29 7.26 0.50 5.45
C GLY A 29 6.45 -0.64 6.01
N LYS A 30 6.19 -0.61 7.32
CA LYS A 30 5.36 -1.63 7.94
C LYS A 30 3.93 -1.60 7.41
N ALA A 31 3.40 -0.39 7.21
CA ALA A 31 2.06 -0.25 6.64
C ALA A 31 1.99 -0.87 5.24
N VAL A 32 3.01 -0.63 4.42
CA VAL A 32 3.09 -1.21 3.08
C VAL A 32 3.16 -2.74 3.15
N ARG A 33 3.97 -3.26 4.06
CA ARG A 33 4.09 -4.72 4.20
C ARG A 33 2.77 -5.36 4.62
N ILE A 34 2.02 -4.70 5.49
CA ILE A 34 0.71 -5.19 5.90
C ILE A 34 -0.24 -5.25 4.72
N LEU A 35 -0.24 -4.22 3.89
CA LEU A 35 -1.09 -4.19 2.70
C LEU A 35 -0.72 -5.31 1.74
N ILE A 36 0.57 -5.55 1.54
CA ILE A 36 1.05 -6.62 0.67
C ILE A 36 0.61 -7.98 1.20
N ASN A 37 0.77 -8.19 2.50
CA ASN A 37 0.37 -9.46 3.11
C ASN A 37 -1.12 -9.69 2.98
N TYR A 38 -1.91 -8.66 3.15
CA TYR A 38 -3.36 -8.78 2.98
C TYR A 38 -3.71 -9.24 1.57
N ALA A 39 -3.09 -8.62 0.57
CA ALA A 39 -3.35 -8.98 -0.81
C ALA A 39 -2.89 -10.41 -1.12
N ARG A 40 -1.77 -10.83 -0.53
CA ARG A 40 -1.24 -12.17 -0.75
C ARG A 40 -2.13 -13.25 -0.14
N GLU A 41 -2.71 -12.97 1.01
CA GLU A 41 -3.55 -13.93 1.72
C GLU A 41 -4.98 -13.97 1.20
N ASN A 42 -5.35 -13.00 0.39
CA ASN A 42 -6.68 -12.90 -0.18
C ASN A 42 -6.62 -12.82 -1.70
N PRO A 43 -6.38 -13.97 -2.38
CA PRO A 43 -6.20 -13.97 -3.84
C PRO A 43 -7.40 -13.43 -4.60
N ASP A 44 -8.61 -13.60 -4.05
CA ASP A 44 -9.81 -13.06 -4.67
C ASP A 44 -9.81 -11.53 -4.68
N LYS A 45 -9.24 -10.93 -3.64
CA LYS A 45 -9.12 -9.48 -3.58
C LYS A 45 -8.09 -8.93 -4.58
N ARG A 46 -7.14 -9.78 -4.92
CA ARG A 46 -6.10 -9.39 -5.88
C ARG A 46 -6.70 -9.02 -7.22
N ASN A 47 -7.72 -9.74 -7.67
CA ASN A 47 -8.40 -9.43 -8.92
C ASN A 47 -9.10 -8.09 -8.86
N GLU A 48 -9.65 -7.73 -7.71
CA GLU A 48 -10.26 -6.42 -7.53
C GLU A 48 -9.23 -5.31 -7.54
N ILE A 49 -8.07 -5.58 -6.92
CA ILE A 49 -7.04 -4.55 -6.77
C ILE A 49 -6.30 -4.33 -8.08
N PHE A 50 -5.88 -5.40 -8.74
CA PHE A 50 -5.00 -5.29 -9.91
C PHE A 50 -5.70 -5.58 -11.23
N GLY A 51 -6.75 -6.39 -11.20
CA GLY A 51 -7.42 -6.78 -12.44
C GLY A 51 -8.36 -5.73 -12.97
N ASP A 52 -8.95 -4.96 -12.08
CA ASP A 52 -9.88 -3.90 -12.44
C ASP A 52 -9.24 -2.57 -12.08
N ILE A 53 -8.40 -2.10 -12.96
CA ILE A 53 -7.61 -0.89 -12.70
C ILE A 53 -8.46 0.34 -12.91
N HIS A 54 -8.66 1.09 -11.84
CA HIS A 54 -9.42 2.34 -11.87
C HIS A 54 -8.53 3.57 -11.89
N CYS A 55 -7.27 3.37 -12.14
CA CYS A 55 -6.34 4.48 -12.11
C CYS A 55 -6.59 5.44 -13.26
N THR A 56 -6.80 6.70 -12.93
CA THR A 56 -6.88 7.75 -13.93
C THR A 56 -5.57 8.51 -13.87
N GLY A 57 -4.86 8.52 -14.99
CA GLY A 57 -3.55 9.16 -15.01
C GLY A 57 -2.48 8.15 -14.61
N ASP A 58 -1.56 8.60 -13.80
CA ASP A 58 -0.38 7.81 -13.40
C ASP A 58 -0.56 7.20 -12.02
N CYS A 59 -1.21 6.11 -11.98
CA CYS A 59 -1.24 5.40 -10.70
C CYS A 59 0.07 4.75 -10.39
#